data_35ee4c59a2d7d9991bc88426db9b1f68
#
_entry.id   35ee4c59a2d7d9991bc88426db9b1f68
#
_cell.length_a   1.000
_cell.length_b   1.000
_cell.length_c   1.000
_cell.angle_alpha   90.00
_cell.angle_beta   90.00
_cell.angle_gamma   90.00
#
_symmetry.space_group_name_H-M   'P 1'
#
loop_
_entity.id
_entity.type
_entity.pdbx_description
1 polymer ?
#
loop_
_entity_poly.entity_id
_entity_poly.type
_entity_poly.pdbx_seq_one_letter_code
_entity_poly.pdbx_strand_id
1 'polypeptide(L)'
;MASNRETYGHTLLSMAEEYPDIVVLGGDLNVSVFVHLWRDKYPDRFYDFGPSEQNLIAVGAGLAASGQIPFVSTFSVFGVGRPFDQLRVLVAQPHLNLKLVCTHAGILTGEDGMSAQAIEDLALACSLSGFTVVCPSDSIETAQVVRAAAANDGPIYIRLARAATPVIHGQDYKYTPDRSEVIRQGNDVSIIAMGVMVSVALDAADLLSQSGVQARVINMHTLRPADEATILAAARETGAVVTAEEHYIHGGLGSIVGQVISQNHPAPIEMVALQGYSESGKPEELMVKNGLTPEGLRNAAEKAIKRKRG
;
A
#
# COMPACT_ATOMS: atom_id res chain seq x y z
N MET A 1 -11.10 -14.25 3.50
CA MET A 1 -10.10 -13.96 2.45
C MET A 1 -10.80 -13.35 1.24
N ALA A 2 -10.30 -12.24 0.70
CA ALA A 2 -10.81 -11.62 -0.53
C ALA A 2 -9.65 -11.06 -1.36
N SER A 3 -9.85 -10.93 -2.68
CA SER A 3 -8.83 -10.42 -3.60
C SER A 3 -8.94 -8.90 -3.76
N ASN A 4 -7.94 -8.16 -3.32
CA ASN A 4 -7.92 -6.70 -3.46
C ASN A 4 -7.90 -6.27 -4.93
N ARG A 5 -7.16 -6.95 -5.80
CA ARG A 5 -7.08 -6.64 -7.24
C ARG A 5 -8.41 -6.94 -7.98
N GLU A 6 -9.12 -8.00 -7.61
CA GLU A 6 -10.46 -8.29 -8.15
C GLU A 6 -11.47 -7.25 -7.69
N THR A 7 -11.43 -6.89 -6.40
CA THR A 7 -12.23 -5.80 -5.84
C THR A 7 -11.97 -4.48 -6.56
N TYR A 8 -10.71 -4.18 -6.87
CA TYR A 8 -10.34 -3.00 -7.68
C TYR A 8 -11.06 -3.02 -9.03
N GLY A 9 -10.93 -4.11 -9.82
CA GLY A 9 -11.54 -4.20 -11.15
C GLY A 9 -13.06 -4.05 -11.13
N HIS A 10 -13.75 -4.72 -10.18
CA HIS A 10 -15.20 -4.59 -10.01
C HIS A 10 -15.63 -3.21 -9.52
N THR A 11 -14.89 -2.61 -8.60
CA THR A 11 -15.21 -1.25 -8.11
C THR A 11 -15.05 -0.23 -9.23
N LEU A 12 -13.94 -0.29 -9.97
CA LEU A 12 -13.68 0.59 -11.10
C LEU A 12 -14.81 0.48 -12.14
N LEU A 13 -15.20 -0.74 -12.52
CA LEU A 13 -16.29 -0.98 -13.44
C LEU A 13 -17.62 -0.40 -12.93
N SER A 14 -17.90 -0.50 -11.63
CA SER A 14 -19.14 0.01 -11.03
C SER A 14 -19.27 1.55 -11.07
N MET A 15 -18.16 2.25 -11.23
CA MET A 15 -18.10 3.72 -11.27
C MET A 15 -18.24 4.30 -12.70
N ALA A 16 -18.27 3.47 -13.72
CA ALA A 16 -18.15 3.89 -15.12
C ALA A 16 -19.24 4.87 -15.59
N GLU A 17 -20.46 4.78 -15.04
CA GLU A 17 -21.57 5.68 -15.36
C GLU A 17 -21.55 6.94 -14.49
N GLU A 18 -21.07 6.83 -13.26
CA GLU A 18 -20.93 7.96 -12.32
C GLU A 18 -19.79 8.91 -12.75
N TYR A 19 -18.72 8.35 -13.35
CA TYR A 19 -17.53 9.08 -13.79
C TYR A 19 -17.29 8.82 -15.29
N PRO A 20 -17.99 9.55 -16.20
CA PRO A 20 -17.86 9.34 -17.65
C PRO A 20 -16.45 9.67 -18.18
N ASP A 21 -15.69 10.51 -17.48
CA ASP A 21 -14.33 10.91 -17.86
C ASP A 21 -13.24 9.89 -17.48
N ILE A 22 -13.62 8.80 -16.78
CA ILE A 22 -12.66 7.73 -16.52
C ILE A 22 -12.29 7.01 -17.82
N VAL A 23 -10.98 6.90 -18.06
CA VAL A 23 -10.36 6.04 -19.06
C VAL A 23 -9.39 5.09 -18.39
N VAL A 24 -9.27 3.87 -18.91
CA VAL A 24 -8.44 2.84 -18.33
C VAL A 24 -7.31 2.45 -19.28
N LEU A 25 -6.09 2.43 -18.76
CA LEU A 25 -4.88 2.10 -19.52
C LEU A 25 -4.23 0.85 -18.94
N GLY A 26 -3.92 -0.11 -19.79
CA GLY A 26 -3.28 -1.37 -19.46
C GLY A 26 -1.91 -1.56 -20.14
N GLY A 27 -1.06 -2.36 -19.52
CA GLY A 27 0.25 -2.74 -20.03
C GLY A 27 0.35 -4.26 -20.20
N ASP A 28 -0.51 -4.87 -21.05
CA ASP A 28 -0.66 -6.30 -21.40
C ASP A 28 -1.12 -7.23 -20.25
N LEU A 29 -0.92 -6.87 -18.99
CA LEU A 29 -1.28 -7.69 -17.82
C LEU A 29 -2.75 -7.57 -17.41
N ASN A 30 -3.63 -7.19 -18.33
CA ASN A 30 -5.00 -6.74 -18.10
C ASN A 30 -5.87 -7.74 -17.33
N VAL A 31 -5.70 -9.04 -17.58
CA VAL A 31 -6.43 -10.10 -16.87
C VAL A 31 -5.91 -10.22 -15.43
N SER A 32 -4.60 -10.18 -15.24
CA SER A 32 -3.96 -10.31 -13.92
C SER A 32 -4.28 -9.14 -12.98
N VAL A 33 -4.45 -7.93 -13.53
CA VAL A 33 -4.78 -6.72 -12.78
C VAL A 33 -6.28 -6.39 -12.78
N PHE A 34 -7.12 -7.24 -13.39
CA PHE A 34 -8.59 -7.15 -13.48
C PHE A 34 -9.15 -5.95 -14.27
N VAL A 35 -8.36 -5.23 -15.06
CA VAL A 35 -8.87 -4.17 -15.94
C VAL A 35 -9.49 -4.69 -17.24
N HIS A 36 -9.34 -5.99 -17.55
CA HIS A 36 -10.09 -6.63 -18.64
C HIS A 36 -11.60 -6.49 -18.47
N LEU A 37 -12.12 -6.44 -17.22
CA LEU A 37 -13.54 -6.21 -16.94
C LEU A 37 -14.03 -4.88 -17.54
N TRP A 38 -13.22 -3.84 -17.45
CA TRP A 38 -13.50 -2.54 -18.07
C TRP A 38 -13.38 -2.62 -19.59
N ARG A 39 -12.26 -3.18 -20.10
CA ARG A 39 -12.03 -3.36 -21.54
C ARG A 39 -13.21 -4.03 -22.23
N ASP A 40 -13.73 -5.12 -21.65
CA ASP A 40 -14.78 -5.93 -22.26
C ASP A 40 -16.15 -5.20 -22.30
N LYS A 41 -16.38 -4.25 -21.39
CA LYS A 41 -17.63 -3.48 -21.33
C LYS A 41 -17.53 -2.10 -21.96
N TYR A 42 -16.38 -1.43 -21.88
CA TYR A 42 -16.15 -0.06 -22.36
C TYR A 42 -14.90 0.03 -23.23
N PRO A 43 -14.84 -0.69 -24.38
CA PRO A 43 -13.62 -0.76 -25.21
C PRO A 43 -13.18 0.61 -25.74
N ASP A 44 -14.11 1.54 -25.99
CA ASP A 44 -13.81 2.91 -26.47
C ASP A 44 -13.14 3.80 -25.40
N ARG A 45 -13.13 3.36 -24.15
CA ARG A 45 -12.47 4.03 -23.02
C ARG A 45 -11.35 3.17 -22.41
N PHE A 46 -10.79 2.25 -23.21
CA PHE A 46 -9.69 1.38 -22.83
C PHE A 46 -8.55 1.43 -23.84
N TYR A 47 -7.32 1.53 -23.34
CA TYR A 47 -6.11 1.55 -24.16
C TYR A 47 -5.08 0.55 -23.62
N ASP A 48 -4.58 -0.34 -24.47
CA ASP A 48 -3.52 -1.29 -24.14
C ASP A 48 -2.24 -0.93 -24.89
N PHE A 49 -1.14 -0.78 -24.14
CA PHE A 49 0.15 -0.38 -24.69
C PHE A 49 1.16 -1.52 -24.75
N GLY A 50 0.76 -2.75 -24.37
CA GLY A 50 1.71 -3.85 -24.20
C GLY A 50 2.75 -3.54 -23.11
N PRO A 51 3.90 -4.21 -23.06
CA PRO A 51 4.93 -4.02 -22.03
C PRO A 51 5.76 -2.75 -22.31
N SER A 52 5.11 -1.58 -22.23
CA SER A 52 5.67 -0.26 -22.57
C SER A 52 5.26 0.79 -21.52
N GLU A 53 5.69 0.60 -20.27
CA GLU A 53 5.18 1.37 -19.13
C GLU A 53 5.55 2.86 -19.20
N GLN A 54 6.67 3.22 -19.81
CA GLN A 54 7.02 4.64 -20.04
C GLN A 54 6.01 5.32 -20.97
N ASN A 55 5.62 4.64 -22.06
CA ASN A 55 4.59 5.13 -22.98
C ASN A 55 3.21 5.14 -22.32
N LEU A 56 2.89 4.09 -21.56
CA LEU A 56 1.66 3.96 -20.78
C LEU A 56 1.44 5.18 -19.85
N ILE A 57 2.46 5.57 -19.09
CA ILE A 57 2.39 6.75 -18.19
C ILE A 57 2.37 8.04 -18.99
N ALA A 58 3.16 8.17 -20.08
CA ALA A 58 3.19 9.40 -20.88
C ALA A 58 1.83 9.69 -21.53
N VAL A 59 1.16 8.68 -22.10
CA VAL A 59 -0.18 8.83 -22.66
C VAL A 59 -1.20 9.09 -21.56
N GLY A 60 -1.14 8.38 -20.43
CA GLY A 60 -2.00 8.65 -19.27
C GLY A 60 -1.88 10.11 -18.78
N ALA A 61 -0.66 10.65 -18.72
CA ALA A 61 -0.43 12.06 -18.38
C ALA A 61 -1.07 13.02 -19.41
N GLY A 62 -0.96 12.72 -20.71
CA GLY A 62 -1.61 13.49 -21.76
C GLY A 62 -3.13 13.50 -21.65
N LEU A 63 -3.74 12.35 -21.36
CA LEU A 63 -5.17 12.21 -21.12
C LEU A 63 -5.62 12.98 -19.87
N ALA A 64 -4.86 12.92 -18.79
CA ALA A 64 -5.12 13.71 -17.58
C ALA A 64 -5.05 15.23 -17.87
N ALA A 65 -4.04 15.67 -18.63
CA ALA A 65 -3.92 17.07 -19.06
C ALA A 65 -5.07 17.53 -19.96
N SER A 66 -5.76 16.60 -20.61
CA SER A 66 -6.97 16.85 -21.45
C SER A 66 -8.29 16.81 -20.65
N GLY A 67 -8.22 16.66 -19.32
CA GLY A 67 -9.39 16.67 -18.42
C GLY A 67 -10.00 15.28 -18.16
N GLN A 68 -9.38 14.20 -18.62
CA GLN A 68 -9.82 12.84 -18.30
C GLN A 68 -9.25 12.35 -16.97
N ILE A 69 -9.81 11.26 -16.46
CA ILE A 69 -9.37 10.58 -15.22
C ILE A 69 -8.76 9.23 -15.61
N PRO A 70 -7.47 9.18 -15.99
CA PRO A 70 -6.83 7.93 -16.39
C PRO A 70 -6.52 7.06 -15.17
N PHE A 71 -7.08 5.83 -15.16
CA PHE A 71 -6.67 4.73 -14.30
C PHE A 71 -5.66 3.86 -15.05
N VAL A 72 -4.41 3.91 -14.61
CA VAL A 72 -3.29 3.19 -15.22
C VAL A 72 -2.97 1.97 -14.40
N SER A 73 -2.93 0.79 -15.01
CA SER A 73 -2.80 -0.48 -14.27
C SER A 73 -1.77 -1.41 -14.89
N THR A 74 -0.85 -1.86 -14.04
CA THR A 74 0.15 -2.90 -14.32
C THR A 74 0.64 -3.52 -13.01
N PHE A 75 1.73 -4.29 -13.02
CA PHE A 75 2.38 -4.73 -11.78
C PHE A 75 3.18 -3.60 -11.13
N SER A 76 3.26 -3.60 -9.80
CA SER A 76 3.92 -2.54 -9.04
C SER A 76 5.38 -2.32 -9.43
N VAL A 77 6.13 -3.40 -9.63
CA VAL A 77 7.54 -3.34 -10.02
C VAL A 77 7.73 -2.66 -11.39
N PHE A 78 6.78 -2.85 -12.30
CA PHE A 78 6.84 -2.26 -13.63
C PHE A 78 6.26 -0.84 -13.66
N GLY A 79 5.13 -0.62 -12.98
CA GLY A 79 4.39 0.64 -13.02
C GLY A 79 5.08 1.80 -12.30
N VAL A 80 5.96 1.51 -11.33
CA VAL A 80 6.71 2.55 -10.63
C VAL A 80 8.17 2.58 -11.07
N GLY A 81 8.82 1.42 -11.21
CA GLY A 81 10.24 1.33 -11.50
C GLY A 81 10.62 1.79 -12.90
N ARG A 82 9.97 1.21 -13.93
CA ARG A 82 10.31 1.49 -15.34
C ARG A 82 10.02 2.92 -15.78
N PRO A 83 8.83 3.51 -15.46
CA PRO A 83 8.46 4.86 -15.89
C PRO A 83 8.71 5.92 -14.81
N PHE A 84 9.68 5.73 -13.90
CA PHE A 84 9.89 6.64 -12.78
C PHE A 84 10.11 8.08 -13.22
N ASP A 85 10.90 8.33 -14.29
CA ASP A 85 11.10 9.67 -14.81
C ASP A 85 9.83 10.27 -15.40
N GLN A 86 9.03 9.48 -16.14
CA GLN A 86 7.73 9.92 -16.66
C GLN A 86 6.76 10.28 -15.53
N LEU A 87 6.70 9.46 -14.47
CA LEU A 87 5.91 9.78 -13.28
C LEU A 87 6.37 11.11 -12.64
N ARG A 88 7.67 11.32 -12.54
CA ARG A 88 8.26 12.53 -11.95
C ARG A 88 7.96 13.77 -12.78
N VAL A 89 8.29 13.74 -14.09
CA VAL A 89 8.27 14.94 -14.94
C VAL A 89 6.88 15.22 -15.51
N LEU A 90 6.16 14.16 -15.93
CA LEU A 90 4.89 14.34 -16.63
C LEU A 90 3.67 14.31 -15.71
N VAL A 91 3.79 13.72 -14.49
CA VAL A 91 2.66 13.56 -13.59
C VAL A 91 2.84 14.35 -12.29
N ALA A 92 3.94 14.10 -11.55
CA ALA A 92 4.15 14.72 -10.25
C ALA A 92 4.37 16.23 -10.32
N GLN A 93 5.29 16.69 -11.20
CA GLN A 93 5.64 18.11 -11.30
C GLN A 93 4.44 18.99 -11.72
N PRO A 94 3.64 18.63 -12.75
CA PRO A 94 2.45 19.39 -13.13
C PRO A 94 1.22 19.02 -12.27
N HIS A 95 1.32 18.08 -11.33
CA HIS A 95 0.25 17.62 -10.45
C HIS A 95 -0.99 17.11 -11.21
N LEU A 96 -0.78 16.29 -12.23
CA LEU A 96 -1.86 15.78 -13.07
C LEU A 96 -2.69 14.70 -12.36
N ASN A 97 -3.97 14.66 -12.68
CA ASN A 97 -4.98 13.76 -12.10
C ASN A 97 -4.88 12.33 -12.64
N LEU A 98 -3.74 11.67 -12.45
CA LEU A 98 -3.49 10.29 -12.87
C LEU A 98 -3.60 9.31 -11.69
N LYS A 99 -4.34 8.21 -11.88
CA LYS A 99 -4.54 7.15 -10.89
C LYS A 99 -3.70 5.94 -11.27
N LEU A 100 -2.53 5.78 -10.66
CA LEU A 100 -1.66 4.62 -10.85
C LEU A 100 -2.08 3.53 -9.86
N VAL A 101 -2.74 2.48 -10.33
CA VAL A 101 -3.20 1.36 -9.51
C VAL A 101 -2.43 0.11 -9.91
N CYS A 102 -1.48 -0.30 -9.08
CA CYS A 102 -0.63 -1.43 -9.37
C CYS A 102 -0.89 -2.61 -8.41
N THR A 103 -0.79 -3.80 -8.97
CA THR A 103 -0.93 -5.06 -8.24
C THR A 103 0.39 -5.83 -8.18
N HIS A 104 0.40 -7.01 -7.59
CA HIS A 104 1.60 -7.84 -7.45
C HIS A 104 2.73 -7.13 -6.68
N ALA A 105 2.35 -6.36 -5.66
CA ALA A 105 3.30 -5.74 -4.76
C ALA A 105 3.81 -6.73 -3.72
N GLY A 106 5.08 -6.60 -3.36
CA GLY A 106 5.72 -7.38 -2.30
C GLY A 106 5.99 -8.84 -2.67
N ILE A 107 6.38 -9.62 -1.67
CA ILE A 107 6.78 -11.03 -1.82
C ILE A 107 5.58 -11.99 -1.89
N LEU A 108 4.36 -11.54 -1.55
CA LEU A 108 3.12 -12.28 -1.82
C LEU A 108 2.82 -12.44 -3.31
N THR A 109 3.61 -11.82 -4.19
CA THR A 109 3.66 -12.13 -5.62
C THR A 109 4.09 -13.57 -5.87
N GLY A 110 4.84 -14.17 -4.95
CA GLY A 110 5.04 -15.62 -4.85
C GLY A 110 5.96 -16.18 -5.92
N GLU A 111 5.45 -17.16 -6.67
CA GLU A 111 6.21 -17.97 -7.63
C GLU A 111 6.79 -17.15 -8.79
N ASP A 112 6.23 -16.01 -9.14
CA ASP A 112 6.75 -15.10 -10.18
C ASP A 112 8.18 -14.61 -9.85
N GLY A 113 8.56 -14.64 -8.59
CA GLY A 113 9.93 -14.41 -8.13
C GLY A 113 10.33 -12.93 -8.11
N MET A 114 11.61 -12.69 -7.79
CA MET A 114 12.14 -11.35 -7.50
C MET A 114 11.99 -10.36 -8.66
N SER A 115 11.91 -10.81 -9.89
CA SER A 115 11.72 -9.91 -11.06
C SER A 115 10.31 -9.30 -11.13
N ALA A 116 9.34 -9.86 -10.41
CA ALA A 116 7.96 -9.38 -10.34
C ALA A 116 7.56 -8.88 -8.94
N GLN A 117 8.33 -9.25 -7.90
CA GLN A 117 8.12 -8.84 -6.52
C GLN A 117 8.57 -7.38 -6.33
N ALA A 118 7.62 -6.45 -6.26
CA ALA A 118 7.93 -5.04 -5.98
C ALA A 118 8.19 -4.84 -4.50
N ILE A 119 9.42 -4.53 -4.13
CA ILE A 119 9.83 -4.25 -2.75
C ILE A 119 10.38 -2.84 -2.54
N GLU A 120 10.57 -2.07 -3.60
CA GLU A 120 11.04 -0.67 -3.57
C GLU A 120 10.00 0.34 -4.04
N ASP A 121 8.85 -0.11 -4.47
CA ASP A 121 7.80 0.69 -5.11
C ASP A 121 7.28 1.82 -4.23
N LEU A 122 7.10 1.59 -2.92
CA LEU A 122 6.69 2.65 -1.98
C LEU A 122 7.78 3.69 -1.78
N ALA A 123 9.05 3.29 -1.69
CA ALA A 123 10.16 4.22 -1.57
C ALA A 123 10.23 5.16 -2.78
N LEU A 124 10.08 4.62 -3.98
CA LEU A 124 10.04 5.40 -5.23
C LEU A 124 8.82 6.31 -5.27
N ALA A 125 7.61 5.80 -5.02
CA ALA A 125 6.38 6.59 -5.07
C ALA A 125 6.35 7.70 -4.01
N CYS A 126 6.78 7.41 -2.77
CA CYS A 126 6.87 8.40 -1.70
C CYS A 126 7.92 9.50 -1.95
N SER A 127 8.93 9.25 -2.80
CA SER A 127 9.90 10.28 -3.19
C SER A 127 9.34 11.32 -4.19
N LEU A 128 8.21 11.02 -4.83
CA LEU A 128 7.56 11.92 -5.78
C LEU A 128 6.71 12.97 -5.03
N SER A 129 7.11 14.23 -5.11
CA SER A 129 6.35 15.32 -4.50
C SER A 129 4.96 15.44 -5.12
N GLY A 130 3.93 15.63 -4.28
CA GLY A 130 2.55 15.79 -4.72
C GLY A 130 1.78 14.47 -4.97
N PHE A 131 2.45 13.31 -4.97
CA PHE A 131 1.74 12.03 -5.02
C PHE A 131 1.09 11.70 -3.68
N THR A 132 -0.14 11.20 -3.73
CA THR A 132 -0.74 10.44 -2.65
C THR A 132 -0.35 8.97 -2.82
N VAL A 133 0.09 8.31 -1.73
CA VAL A 133 0.54 6.91 -1.77
C VAL A 133 -0.27 6.09 -0.77
N VAL A 134 -1.04 5.12 -1.26
CA VAL A 134 -1.99 4.34 -0.46
C VAL A 134 -1.76 2.83 -0.64
N CYS A 135 -1.79 2.11 0.46
CA CYS A 135 -1.66 0.65 0.53
C CYS A 135 -2.82 0.08 1.37
N PRO A 136 -3.99 -0.18 0.78
CA PRO A 136 -5.14 -0.69 1.52
C PRO A 136 -4.88 -2.10 2.04
N SER A 137 -5.43 -2.40 3.22
CA SER A 137 -5.19 -3.65 3.95
C SER A 137 -6.08 -4.80 3.47
N ASP A 138 -7.32 -4.51 3.03
CA ASP A 138 -8.28 -5.52 2.59
C ASP A 138 -9.18 -5.02 1.45
N SER A 139 -10.12 -5.88 1.05
CA SER A 139 -11.04 -5.61 -0.06
C SER A 139 -12.04 -4.48 0.26
N ILE A 140 -12.50 -4.36 1.50
CA ILE A 140 -13.45 -3.31 1.91
C ILE A 140 -12.77 -1.93 1.79
N GLU A 141 -11.58 -1.80 2.35
CA GLU A 141 -10.77 -0.59 2.25
C GLU A 141 -10.37 -0.30 0.80
N THR A 142 -9.97 -1.33 0.02
CA THR A 142 -9.64 -1.18 -1.41
C THR A 142 -10.78 -0.54 -2.19
N ALA A 143 -12.02 -1.02 -2.02
CA ALA A 143 -13.17 -0.46 -2.73
C ALA A 143 -13.38 1.03 -2.42
N GLN A 144 -13.22 1.44 -1.17
CA GLN A 144 -13.39 2.83 -0.77
C GLN A 144 -12.24 3.72 -1.22
N VAL A 145 -10.99 3.23 -1.16
CA VAL A 145 -9.81 3.93 -1.69
C VAL A 145 -9.94 4.20 -3.19
N VAL A 146 -10.39 3.21 -3.96
CA VAL A 146 -10.58 3.34 -5.42
C VAL A 146 -11.66 4.39 -5.75
N ARG A 147 -12.78 4.41 -5.03
CA ARG A 147 -13.82 5.43 -5.16
C ARG A 147 -13.30 6.82 -4.77
N ALA A 148 -12.60 6.91 -3.65
CA ALA A 148 -11.99 8.17 -3.21
C ALA A 148 -10.96 8.69 -4.23
N ALA A 149 -10.19 7.81 -4.86
CA ALA A 149 -9.25 8.19 -5.92
C ALA A 149 -9.95 8.82 -7.13
N ALA A 150 -11.11 8.32 -7.54
CA ALA A 150 -11.88 8.92 -8.64
C ALA A 150 -12.45 10.29 -8.27
N ALA A 151 -12.87 10.48 -7.02
CA ALA A 151 -13.50 11.70 -6.52
C ALA A 151 -12.52 12.83 -6.20
N ASN A 152 -11.23 12.55 -6.02
CA ASN A 152 -10.24 13.54 -5.64
C ASN A 152 -9.24 13.82 -6.76
N ASP A 153 -8.91 15.08 -6.95
CA ASP A 153 -7.90 15.50 -7.92
C ASP A 153 -6.48 15.21 -7.44
N GLY A 154 -5.58 15.08 -8.42
CA GLY A 154 -4.17 14.88 -8.20
C GLY A 154 -3.72 13.43 -8.38
N PRO A 155 -2.40 13.23 -8.44
CA PRO A 155 -1.82 11.92 -8.69
C PRO A 155 -1.88 11.04 -7.45
N ILE A 156 -2.29 9.79 -7.65
CA ILE A 156 -2.32 8.79 -6.59
C ILE A 156 -1.68 7.49 -7.05
N TYR A 157 -0.89 6.86 -6.19
CA TYR A 157 -0.42 5.50 -6.31
C TYR A 157 -1.17 4.60 -5.31
N ILE A 158 -1.88 3.60 -5.82
CA ILE A 158 -2.57 2.58 -5.02
C ILE A 158 -1.84 1.25 -5.19
N ARG A 159 -1.33 0.73 -4.09
CA ARG A 159 -0.54 -0.50 -4.01
C ARG A 159 -1.39 -1.68 -3.57
N LEU A 160 -1.53 -2.69 -4.42
CA LEU A 160 -2.35 -3.88 -4.15
C LEU A 160 -1.53 -5.17 -4.15
N ALA A 161 -1.83 -6.07 -3.22
CA ALA A 161 -1.26 -7.41 -3.19
C ALA A 161 -1.80 -8.30 -4.33
N ARG A 162 -1.01 -9.31 -4.74
CA ARG A 162 -1.46 -10.40 -5.64
C ARG A 162 -2.37 -11.38 -4.92
N ALA A 163 -1.95 -11.84 -3.75
CA ALA A 163 -2.69 -12.82 -2.95
C ALA A 163 -3.99 -12.24 -2.37
N ALA A 164 -4.95 -13.11 -2.13
CA ALA A 164 -6.12 -12.75 -1.33
C ALA A 164 -5.70 -12.49 0.13
N THR A 165 -6.27 -11.46 0.74
CA THR A 165 -5.98 -11.04 2.12
C THR A 165 -7.16 -11.32 3.04
N PRO A 166 -6.95 -11.48 4.36
CA PRO A 166 -8.03 -11.46 5.33
C PRO A 166 -8.85 -10.17 5.21
N VAL A 167 -10.17 -10.26 5.31
CA VAL A 167 -11.05 -9.09 5.43
C VAL A 167 -11.12 -8.73 6.91
N ILE A 168 -10.61 -7.58 7.27
CA ILE A 168 -10.52 -7.10 8.66
C ILE A 168 -11.52 -5.99 8.97
N HIS A 169 -11.99 -5.25 7.96
CA HIS A 169 -12.99 -4.20 8.11
C HIS A 169 -14.42 -4.74 7.96
N GLY A 170 -15.35 -4.13 8.71
CA GLY A 170 -16.78 -4.35 8.57
C GLY A 170 -17.38 -3.56 7.39
N GLN A 171 -18.65 -3.85 7.05
CA GLN A 171 -19.36 -3.14 5.97
C GLN A 171 -19.64 -1.66 6.30
N ASP A 172 -19.54 -1.27 7.56
CA ASP A 172 -19.70 0.08 8.07
C ASP A 172 -18.41 0.90 8.06
N TYR A 173 -17.28 0.29 7.64
CA TYR A 173 -16.00 0.97 7.50
C TYR A 173 -16.11 2.20 6.59
N LYS A 174 -15.44 3.27 6.98
CA LYS A 174 -15.35 4.52 6.21
C LYS A 174 -13.89 4.92 6.06
N TYR A 175 -13.40 4.81 4.85
CA TYR A 175 -12.08 5.33 4.51
C TYR A 175 -12.05 6.85 4.67
N THR A 176 -11.07 7.32 5.42
CA THR A 176 -10.80 8.75 5.57
C THR A 176 -9.40 9.02 5.01
N PRO A 177 -9.26 9.74 3.89
CA PRO A 177 -7.96 10.10 3.35
C PRO A 177 -7.07 10.75 4.41
N ASP A 178 -5.77 10.47 4.35
CA ASP A 178 -4.73 11.08 5.20
C ASP A 178 -4.88 10.82 6.71
N ARG A 179 -5.74 9.87 7.11
CA ARG A 179 -5.96 9.47 8.51
C ARG A 179 -5.75 7.98 8.69
N SER A 180 -4.84 7.64 9.59
CA SER A 180 -4.65 6.25 10.01
C SER A 180 -5.77 5.80 10.94
N GLU A 181 -6.05 4.49 10.94
CA GLU A 181 -7.07 3.91 11.81
C GLU A 181 -6.44 3.14 12.97
N VAL A 182 -6.89 3.40 14.18
CA VAL A 182 -6.54 2.57 15.35
C VAL A 182 -7.55 1.42 15.42
N ILE A 183 -7.18 0.26 14.85
CA ILE A 183 -8.04 -0.94 14.80
C ILE A 183 -8.12 -1.62 16.17
N ARG A 184 -7.03 -1.59 16.94
CA ARG A 184 -6.96 -2.18 18.28
C ARG A 184 -6.28 -1.23 19.25
N GLN A 185 -6.87 -1.02 20.41
CA GLN A 185 -6.30 -0.22 21.48
C GLN A 185 -5.28 -1.03 22.30
N GLY A 186 -4.26 -0.32 22.82
CA GLY A 186 -3.23 -0.89 23.67
C GLY A 186 -2.29 0.21 24.20
N ASN A 187 -1.61 -0.05 25.32
CA ASN A 187 -0.84 0.95 26.04
C ASN A 187 0.65 0.60 26.21
N ASP A 188 1.08 -0.63 25.86
CA ASP A 188 2.44 -1.08 26.11
C ASP A 188 3.36 -0.85 24.91
N VAL A 189 2.86 -1.04 23.70
CA VAL A 189 3.56 -0.89 22.43
C VAL A 189 2.56 -0.55 21.31
N SER A 190 2.97 0.21 20.32
CA SER A 190 2.19 0.42 19.09
C SER A 190 2.80 -0.33 17.93
N ILE A 191 1.98 -1.10 17.20
CA ILE A 191 2.34 -1.74 15.93
C ILE A 191 1.67 -0.94 14.82
N ILE A 192 2.46 -0.22 14.03
CA ILE A 192 1.99 0.53 12.86
C ILE A 192 2.23 -0.35 11.64
N ALA A 193 1.17 -0.75 10.97
CA ALA A 193 1.21 -1.68 9.85
C ALA A 193 0.49 -1.11 8.63
N MET A 194 0.77 -1.63 7.44
CA MET A 194 0.09 -1.29 6.20
C MET A 194 -0.20 -2.52 5.37
N GLY A 195 -1.21 -2.43 4.51
CA GLY A 195 -1.57 -3.49 3.58
C GLY A 195 -1.78 -4.83 4.28
N VAL A 196 -1.25 -5.89 3.71
CA VAL A 196 -1.39 -7.27 4.24
C VAL A 196 -0.83 -7.44 5.65
N MET A 197 0.13 -6.61 6.06
CA MET A 197 0.75 -6.71 7.39
C MET A 197 -0.18 -6.26 8.52
N VAL A 198 -1.31 -5.63 8.22
CA VAL A 198 -2.28 -5.22 9.27
C VAL A 198 -2.94 -6.46 9.90
N SER A 199 -3.32 -7.46 9.11
CA SER A 199 -3.85 -8.71 9.66
C SER A 199 -2.80 -9.47 10.46
N VAL A 200 -1.55 -9.51 10.01
CA VAL A 200 -0.43 -10.11 10.74
C VAL A 200 -0.17 -9.38 12.07
N ALA A 201 -0.35 -8.05 12.09
CA ALA A 201 -0.22 -7.25 13.30
C ALA A 201 -1.34 -7.51 14.32
N LEU A 202 -2.56 -7.79 13.87
CA LEU A 202 -3.66 -8.19 14.74
C LEU A 202 -3.38 -9.55 15.39
N ASP A 203 -2.92 -10.54 14.62
CA ASP A 203 -2.54 -11.85 15.13
C ASP A 203 -1.36 -11.73 16.14
N ALA A 204 -0.37 -10.88 15.85
CA ALA A 204 0.74 -10.60 16.77
C ALA A 204 0.26 -9.96 18.08
N ALA A 205 -0.72 -9.05 18.01
CA ALA A 205 -1.31 -8.44 19.19
C ALA A 205 -2.07 -9.45 20.06
N ASP A 206 -2.67 -10.48 19.45
CA ASP A 206 -3.29 -11.59 20.18
C ASP A 206 -2.24 -12.44 20.91
N LEU A 207 -1.11 -12.74 20.26
CA LEU A 207 0.02 -13.45 20.90
C LEU A 207 0.60 -12.64 22.07
N LEU A 208 0.77 -11.33 21.91
CA LEU A 208 1.24 -10.43 22.96
C LEU A 208 0.28 -10.37 24.15
N SER A 209 -1.02 -10.32 23.88
CA SER A 209 -2.07 -10.32 24.92
C SER A 209 -2.02 -11.56 25.82
N GLN A 210 -1.72 -12.73 25.25
CA GLN A 210 -1.54 -13.98 26.03
C GLN A 210 -0.36 -13.88 27.03
N SER A 211 0.60 -12.99 26.78
CA SER A 211 1.73 -12.71 27.66
C SER A 211 1.51 -11.47 28.54
N GLY A 212 0.29 -10.92 28.56
CA GLY A 212 -0.08 -9.73 29.36
C GLY A 212 0.36 -8.39 28.76
N VAL A 213 0.81 -8.37 27.48
CA VAL A 213 1.21 -7.14 26.78
C VAL A 213 0.05 -6.64 25.91
N GLN A 214 -0.35 -5.38 26.12
CA GLN A 214 -1.43 -4.73 25.37
C GLN A 214 -0.88 -3.92 24.21
N ALA A 215 -0.87 -4.51 23.02
CA ALA A 215 -0.42 -3.85 21.80
C ALA A 215 -1.55 -3.06 21.14
N ARG A 216 -1.26 -1.80 20.78
CA ARG A 216 -2.08 -0.99 19.88
C ARG A 216 -1.75 -1.38 18.44
N VAL A 217 -2.78 -1.59 17.60
CA VAL A 217 -2.59 -1.84 16.17
C VAL A 217 -3.16 -0.68 15.37
N ILE A 218 -2.33 -0.11 14.51
CA ILE A 218 -2.65 1.04 13.66
C ILE A 218 -2.52 0.61 12.20
N ASN A 219 -3.62 0.74 11.43
CA ASN A 219 -3.60 0.64 9.99
C ASN A 219 -3.19 1.99 9.40
N MET A 220 -1.99 2.08 8.88
CA MET A 220 -1.50 3.26 8.17
C MET A 220 -1.61 3.03 6.66
N HIS A 221 -2.85 3.04 6.17
CA HIS A 221 -3.13 2.82 4.75
C HIS A 221 -2.55 3.89 3.83
N THR A 222 -2.41 5.15 4.29
CA THR A 222 -1.82 6.26 3.53
C THR A 222 -0.44 6.59 4.06
N LEU A 223 0.59 6.38 3.21
CA LEU A 223 1.98 6.67 3.55
C LEU A 223 2.36 8.12 3.24
N ARG A 224 1.71 8.68 2.21
CA ARG A 224 1.94 10.07 1.80
C ARG A 224 0.61 10.71 1.38
N PRO A 225 0.20 11.83 2.00
CA PRO A 225 0.81 12.39 3.21
C PRO A 225 0.69 11.43 4.40
N ALA A 226 1.69 11.46 5.28
CA ALA A 226 1.68 10.63 6.48
C ALA A 226 0.80 11.26 7.57
N ASP A 227 0.05 10.44 8.33
CA ASP A 227 -0.67 10.89 9.52
C ASP A 227 0.31 11.05 10.70
N GLU A 228 1.07 12.15 10.69
CA GLU A 228 2.06 12.44 11.73
C GLU A 228 1.44 12.51 13.13
N ALA A 229 0.19 12.98 13.23
CA ALA A 229 -0.50 13.09 14.52
C ALA A 229 -0.68 11.71 15.17
N THR A 230 -1.14 10.71 14.39
CA THR A 230 -1.31 9.33 14.88
C THR A 230 0.04 8.67 15.18
N ILE A 231 1.07 8.90 14.36
CA ILE A 231 2.44 8.39 14.62
C ILE A 231 2.96 8.96 15.95
N LEU A 232 2.82 10.25 16.18
CA LEU A 232 3.28 10.89 17.41
C LEU A 232 2.48 10.48 18.65
N ALA A 233 1.16 10.30 18.51
CA ALA A 233 0.32 9.75 19.59
C ALA A 233 0.78 8.33 19.95
N ALA A 234 1.05 7.47 18.95
CA ALA A 234 1.59 6.13 19.17
C ALA A 234 2.90 6.16 19.97
N ALA A 235 3.86 7.01 19.57
CA ALA A 235 5.14 7.12 20.25
C ALA A 235 5.02 7.66 21.68
N ARG A 236 4.19 8.70 21.90
CA ARG A 236 4.00 9.33 23.21
C ARG A 236 3.26 8.45 24.21
N GLU A 237 2.19 7.81 23.76
CA GLU A 237 1.27 7.09 24.64
C GLU A 237 1.79 5.69 24.99
N THR A 238 2.39 4.98 24.04
CA THR A 238 2.91 3.64 24.28
C THR A 238 4.42 3.61 24.54
N GLY A 239 5.17 4.63 24.13
CA GLY A 239 6.61 4.78 24.34
C GLY A 239 7.49 3.72 23.64
N ALA A 240 6.91 2.86 22.82
CA ALA A 240 7.61 1.85 22.01
C ALA A 240 6.81 1.60 20.72
N VAL A 241 7.49 1.54 19.58
CA VAL A 241 6.85 1.42 18.27
C VAL A 241 7.46 0.26 17.49
N VAL A 242 6.61 -0.48 16.79
CA VAL A 242 7.01 -1.46 15.76
C VAL A 242 6.39 -1.01 14.46
N THR A 243 7.12 -1.04 13.35
CA THR A 243 6.56 -0.89 12.02
C THR A 243 6.54 -2.23 11.30
N ALA A 244 5.47 -2.48 10.52
CA ALA A 244 5.28 -3.74 9.81
C ALA A 244 4.91 -3.50 8.35
N GLU A 245 5.79 -3.90 7.44
CA GLU A 245 5.63 -3.66 6.00
C GLU A 245 6.18 -4.83 5.16
N GLU A 246 5.44 -5.20 4.13
CA GLU A 246 5.89 -6.13 3.09
C GLU A 246 6.61 -5.32 1.99
N HIS A 247 7.69 -4.67 2.37
CA HIS A 247 8.50 -3.78 1.55
C HIS A 247 9.94 -3.80 2.06
N TYR A 248 10.90 -3.33 1.26
CA TYR A 248 12.28 -3.17 1.68
C TYR A 248 12.37 -2.17 2.83
N ILE A 249 13.23 -2.45 3.81
CA ILE A 249 13.35 -1.67 5.05
C ILE A 249 13.67 -0.18 4.83
N HIS A 250 14.27 0.16 3.68
CA HIS A 250 14.63 1.53 3.36
C HIS A 250 13.58 2.21 2.48
N GLY A 251 13.14 3.40 2.90
CA GLY A 251 12.24 4.29 2.13
C GLY A 251 10.75 3.99 2.23
N GLY A 252 10.34 2.91 2.94
CA GLY A 252 8.94 2.57 3.18
C GLY A 252 8.38 3.14 4.50
N LEU A 253 7.41 2.43 5.06
CA LEU A 253 6.69 2.80 6.28
C LEU A 253 7.62 3.06 7.45
N GLY A 254 8.57 2.15 7.71
CA GLY A 254 9.51 2.27 8.82
C GLY A 254 10.38 3.51 8.72
N SER A 255 10.80 3.88 7.51
CA SER A 255 11.57 5.11 7.27
C SER A 255 10.74 6.37 7.54
N ILE A 256 9.48 6.41 7.12
CA ILE A 256 8.55 7.54 7.34
C ILE A 256 8.27 7.71 8.83
N VAL A 257 7.88 6.63 9.51
CA VAL A 257 7.62 6.63 10.95
C VAL A 257 8.87 7.02 11.74
N GLY A 258 10.04 6.47 11.37
CA GLY A 258 11.32 6.81 11.97
C GLY A 258 11.67 8.29 11.83
N GLN A 259 11.44 8.89 10.66
CA GLN A 259 11.66 10.31 10.43
C GLN A 259 10.76 11.18 11.32
N VAL A 260 9.47 10.89 11.39
CA VAL A 260 8.51 11.66 12.21
C VAL A 260 8.87 11.58 13.70
N ILE A 261 9.13 10.37 14.20
CA ILE A 261 9.44 10.15 15.61
C ILE A 261 10.78 10.80 15.99
N SER A 262 11.82 10.64 15.19
CA SER A 262 13.16 11.17 15.50
C SER A 262 13.18 12.70 15.56
N GLN A 263 12.37 13.38 14.76
CA GLN A 263 12.31 14.83 14.73
C GLN A 263 11.44 15.45 15.83
N ASN A 264 10.44 14.71 16.36
CA ASN A 264 9.44 15.29 17.23
C ASN A 264 9.37 14.67 18.64
N HIS A 265 9.44 13.33 18.73
CA HIS A 265 9.34 12.61 19.99
C HIS A 265 10.11 11.29 19.92
N PRO A 266 11.43 11.28 20.16
CA PRO A 266 12.25 10.07 20.07
C PRO A 266 11.75 8.95 20.97
N ALA A 267 11.53 7.79 20.39
CA ALA A 267 11.11 6.56 21.06
C ALA A 267 11.78 5.34 20.39
N PRO A 268 11.96 4.21 21.08
CA PRO A 268 12.43 2.99 20.48
C PRO A 268 11.53 2.53 19.33
N ILE A 269 12.16 2.28 18.18
CA ILE A 269 11.49 1.70 17.00
C ILE A 269 12.18 0.39 16.64
N GLU A 270 11.39 -0.64 16.36
CA GLU A 270 11.81 -1.87 15.69
C GLU A 270 11.06 -1.97 14.36
N MET A 271 11.77 -2.31 13.28
CA MET A 271 11.21 -2.38 11.94
C MET A 271 11.16 -3.83 11.47
N VAL A 272 9.97 -4.34 11.16
CA VAL A 272 9.76 -5.65 10.55
C VAL A 272 9.44 -5.44 9.09
N ALA A 273 10.43 -5.71 8.24
CA ALA A 273 10.45 -5.42 6.82
C ALA A 273 11.44 -6.33 6.10
N LEU A 274 11.39 -6.36 4.78
CA LEU A 274 12.32 -7.12 3.95
C LEU A 274 13.74 -6.54 4.05
N GLN A 275 14.74 -7.41 4.15
CA GLN A 275 16.16 -7.02 4.21
C GLN A 275 16.83 -7.06 2.83
N GLY A 276 16.15 -7.54 1.80
CA GLY A 276 16.65 -7.66 0.44
C GLY A 276 15.66 -8.39 -0.46
N TYR A 277 16.10 -8.72 -1.67
CA TYR A 277 15.30 -9.47 -2.62
C TYR A 277 15.01 -10.88 -2.11
N SER A 278 13.79 -11.34 -2.37
CA SER A 278 13.37 -12.70 -2.04
C SER A 278 13.57 -13.64 -3.24
N GLU A 279 12.99 -14.80 -3.20
CA GLU A 279 13.09 -15.85 -4.23
C GLU A 279 11.71 -16.23 -4.75
N SER A 280 11.64 -17.09 -5.77
CA SER A 280 10.38 -17.74 -6.16
C SER A 280 9.98 -18.78 -5.11
N GLY A 281 8.72 -18.76 -4.72
CA GLY A 281 8.21 -19.68 -3.70
C GLY A 281 6.73 -19.44 -3.41
N LYS A 282 6.16 -20.27 -2.55
CA LYS A 282 4.78 -20.03 -2.11
C LYS A 282 4.72 -18.80 -1.22
N PRO A 283 3.71 -17.95 -1.39
CA PRO A 283 3.58 -16.69 -0.63
C PRO A 283 3.78 -16.87 0.89
N GLU A 284 3.13 -17.87 1.48
CA GLU A 284 3.18 -18.12 2.93
C GLU A 284 4.58 -18.55 3.39
N GLU A 285 5.28 -19.38 2.59
CA GLU A 285 6.64 -19.81 2.88
C GLU A 285 7.62 -18.62 2.82
N LEU A 286 7.43 -17.72 1.85
CA LEU A 286 8.23 -16.50 1.72
C LEU A 286 8.01 -15.53 2.90
N MET A 287 6.78 -15.36 3.37
CA MET A 287 6.48 -14.55 4.56
C MET A 287 7.21 -15.09 5.79
N VAL A 288 7.14 -16.41 6.03
CA VAL A 288 7.83 -17.06 7.16
C VAL A 288 9.34 -16.90 7.04
N LYS A 289 9.92 -17.16 5.87
CA LYS A 289 11.37 -17.06 5.62
C LYS A 289 11.91 -15.65 5.88
N ASN A 290 11.14 -14.64 5.55
CA ASN A 290 11.51 -13.23 5.72
C ASN A 290 11.08 -12.65 7.09
N GLY A 291 10.54 -13.47 8.00
CA GLY A 291 10.14 -13.02 9.34
C GLY A 291 8.91 -12.09 9.38
N LEU A 292 8.15 -12.00 8.29
CA LEU A 292 6.91 -11.23 8.20
C LEU A 292 5.74 -12.03 8.79
N THR A 293 5.86 -12.41 10.06
CA THR A 293 4.95 -13.30 10.78
C THR A 293 4.47 -12.68 12.09
N PRO A 294 3.38 -13.19 12.68
CA PRO A 294 2.93 -12.76 14.01
C PRO A 294 4.04 -12.91 15.09
N GLU A 295 4.81 -13.99 15.04
CA GLU A 295 5.93 -14.22 15.96
C GLU A 295 7.07 -13.22 15.74
N GLY A 296 7.37 -12.88 14.47
CA GLY A 296 8.34 -11.85 14.11
C GLY A 296 7.98 -10.49 14.70
N LEU A 297 6.71 -10.08 14.56
CA LEU A 297 6.17 -8.84 15.13
C LEU A 297 6.15 -8.88 16.66
N ARG A 298 5.76 -10.01 17.28
CA ARG A 298 5.81 -10.18 18.73
C ARG A 298 7.24 -9.99 19.26
N ASN A 299 8.22 -10.64 18.65
CA ASN A 299 9.62 -10.52 19.07
C ASN A 299 10.14 -9.08 18.93
N ALA A 300 9.78 -8.39 17.86
CA ALA A 300 10.10 -6.98 17.66
C ALA A 300 9.44 -6.09 18.74
N ALA A 301 8.17 -6.35 19.07
CA ALA A 301 7.46 -5.62 20.12
C ALA A 301 8.11 -5.80 21.50
N GLU A 302 8.44 -7.02 21.87
CA GLU A 302 9.15 -7.32 23.13
C GLU A 302 10.52 -6.61 23.20
N LYS A 303 11.24 -6.55 22.07
CA LYS A 303 12.53 -5.85 21.97
C LYS A 303 12.34 -4.34 22.10
N ALA A 304 11.34 -3.74 21.45
CA ALA A 304 11.02 -2.32 21.58
C ALA A 304 10.65 -1.94 23.02
N ILE A 305 9.82 -2.76 23.69
CA ILE A 305 9.45 -2.56 25.10
C ILE A 305 10.67 -2.62 26.03
N LYS A 306 11.59 -3.56 25.80
CA LYS A 306 12.85 -3.65 26.61
C LYS A 306 13.68 -2.36 26.46
N ARG A 307 13.80 -1.82 25.27
CA ARG A 307 14.53 -0.56 25.00
C ARG A 307 13.85 0.68 25.61
N LYS A 308 12.54 0.65 25.83
CA LYS A 308 11.80 1.74 26.51
C LYS A 308 12.14 1.81 28.01
N ARG A 309 12.48 0.68 28.63
CA ARG A 309 12.71 0.56 30.08
C ARG A 309 14.19 0.78 30.47
N GLY A 310 15.09 0.80 29.54
CA GLY A 310 16.52 1.06 29.72
C GLY A 310 16.87 2.48 29.36
#